data_93f333110a9e9cd05921a3663a72f83c
#
_entry.id   93f333110a9e9cd05921a3663a72f83c
#
_cell.length_a   1.000
_cell.length_b   1.000
_cell.length_c   1.000
_cell.angle_alpha   90.00
_cell.angle_beta   90.00
_cell.angle_gamma   90.00
#
_symmetry.space_group_name_H-M   'P 1'
#
loop_
_entity.id
_entity.type
_entity.pdbx_description
1 polymer ?
#
loop_
_entity_poly.entity_id
_entity_poly.type
_entity_poly.pdbx_seq_one_letter_code
_entity_poly.pdbx_strand_id
1 'polypeptide(L)'
;MEKQLKQFYKFLEVDKKVSNNTLQSYKRDLKQFSEYLDEKGIKYNKVTEQDIKEYLEHLSEEEGKKPSTISRTIASIRAFYQYEVKNKKTMQNPTENIQSPKIEKRTPCILTSQEVELLLEQPKDVDLKGTRDKAMLEFAYATGMRVTEIISLNIEDVDLKEGTVMCKNGSRTRTIPLGKMSLDALKEYIEDA
;
A
#
# COMPACT_ATOMS: atom_id res chain seq x y z
N MET A 1 17.62 4.84 19.33
CA MET A 1 17.25 5.08 17.91
C MET A 1 15.98 5.92 17.76
N GLU A 2 15.06 5.93 18.69
CA GLU A 2 13.73 6.56 18.59
C GLU A 2 13.72 8.05 18.21
N LYS A 3 14.59 8.87 18.82
CA LYS A 3 14.69 10.31 18.50
C LYS A 3 15.05 10.57 17.04
N GLN A 4 15.95 9.79 16.47
CA GLN A 4 16.40 9.89 15.09
C GLN A 4 15.31 9.48 14.13
N LEU A 5 14.58 8.41 14.44
CA LEU A 5 13.43 7.97 13.66
C LEU A 5 12.34 9.04 13.61
N LYS A 6 12.00 9.69 14.74
CA LYS A 6 11.04 10.81 14.77
C LYS A 6 11.47 11.96 13.85
N GLN A 7 12.75 12.31 13.82
CA GLN A 7 13.28 13.36 12.94
C GLN A 7 13.22 12.95 11.47
N PHE A 8 13.57 11.69 11.17
CA PHE A 8 13.49 11.17 9.81
C PHE A 8 12.04 11.10 9.29
N TYR A 9 11.09 10.67 10.11
CA TYR A 9 9.68 10.65 9.72
C TYR A 9 9.14 12.06 9.42
N LYS A 10 9.53 13.06 10.23
CA LYS A 10 9.18 14.46 9.96
C LYS A 10 9.77 14.94 8.63
N PHE A 11 11.01 14.59 8.34
CA PHE A 11 11.65 14.88 7.05
C PHE A 11 10.91 14.24 5.88
N LEU A 12 10.50 12.97 6.00
CA LEU A 12 9.73 12.30 4.96
C LEU A 12 8.38 12.97 4.71
N GLU A 13 7.71 13.40 5.77
CA GLU A 13 6.38 14.02 5.71
C GLU A 13 6.44 15.44 5.15
N VAL A 14 7.31 16.28 5.69
CA VAL A 14 7.36 17.73 5.39
C VAL A 14 8.20 18.02 4.15
N ASP A 15 9.44 17.51 4.11
CA ASP A 15 10.40 17.88 3.05
C ASP A 15 10.24 17.01 1.82
N LYS A 16 10.04 15.69 2.00
CA LYS A 16 9.88 14.75 0.90
C LYS A 16 8.43 14.59 0.43
N LYS A 17 7.45 14.99 1.26
CA LYS A 17 6.02 14.88 0.97
C LYS A 17 5.63 13.49 0.46
N VAL A 18 6.17 12.44 1.09
CA VAL A 18 5.83 11.07 0.72
C VAL A 18 4.37 10.77 1.03
N SER A 19 3.76 9.83 0.31
CA SER A 19 2.40 9.41 0.59
C SER A 19 2.27 8.81 2.01
N ASN A 20 1.10 8.94 2.63
CA ASN A 20 0.85 8.36 3.95
C ASN A 20 1.15 6.85 3.99
N ASN A 21 0.79 6.10 2.94
CA ASN A 21 1.08 4.67 2.84
C ASN A 21 2.58 4.37 2.84
N THR A 22 3.37 5.18 2.15
CA THR A 22 4.83 5.09 2.15
C THR A 22 5.39 5.39 3.55
N LEU A 23 4.91 6.46 4.19
CA LEU A 23 5.33 6.84 5.54
C LEU A 23 5.02 5.72 6.56
N GLN A 24 3.81 5.17 6.53
CA GLN A 24 3.42 4.07 7.42
C GLN A 24 4.25 2.79 7.18
N SER A 25 4.56 2.50 5.93
CA SER A 25 5.43 1.37 5.59
C SER A 25 6.84 1.55 6.15
N TYR A 26 7.42 2.74 5.99
CA TYR A 26 8.73 3.08 6.53
C TYR A 26 8.74 3.04 8.07
N LYS A 27 7.69 3.56 8.71
CA LYS A 27 7.54 3.51 10.17
C LYS A 27 7.56 2.07 10.67
N ARG A 28 6.82 1.16 10.03
CA ARG A 28 6.75 -0.24 10.39
C ARG A 28 8.10 -0.94 10.23
N ASP A 29 8.72 -0.79 9.06
CA ASP A 29 9.99 -1.42 8.75
C ASP A 29 11.11 -0.97 9.69
N LEU A 30 11.21 0.35 9.93
CA LEU A 30 12.26 0.92 10.79
C LEU A 30 12.01 0.68 12.29
N LYS A 31 10.75 0.53 12.70
CA LYS A 31 10.43 0.12 14.06
C LYS A 31 10.92 -1.31 14.30
N GLN A 32 10.59 -2.25 13.42
CA GLN A 32 11.03 -3.64 13.51
C GLN A 32 12.57 -3.74 13.50
N PHE A 33 13.22 -2.98 12.63
CA PHE A 33 14.69 -2.91 12.61
C PHE A 33 15.28 -2.36 13.92
N SER A 34 14.66 -1.32 14.50
CA SER A 34 15.11 -0.77 15.79
C SER A 34 14.98 -1.78 16.92
N GLU A 35 13.90 -2.54 16.97
CA GLU A 35 13.66 -3.59 17.96
C GLU A 35 14.73 -4.70 17.83
N TYR A 36 15.02 -5.15 16.63
CA TYR A 36 16.10 -6.11 16.37
C TYR A 36 17.47 -5.62 16.85
N LEU A 37 17.82 -4.36 16.57
CA LEU A 37 19.08 -3.78 17.03
C LEU A 37 19.15 -3.71 18.55
N ASP A 38 18.05 -3.34 19.21
CA ASP A 38 17.97 -3.25 20.66
C ASP A 38 18.12 -4.62 21.30
N GLU A 39 17.53 -5.69 20.73
CA GLU A 39 17.72 -7.10 21.17
C GLU A 39 19.17 -7.57 21.04
N LYS A 40 19.84 -7.19 19.95
CA LYS A 40 21.27 -7.50 19.73
C LYS A 40 22.23 -6.57 20.49
N GLY A 41 21.74 -5.53 21.18
CA GLY A 41 22.57 -4.53 21.86
C GLY A 41 23.39 -3.66 20.91
N ILE A 42 22.98 -3.52 19.65
CA ILE A 42 23.71 -2.80 18.61
C ILE A 42 23.21 -1.34 18.54
N LYS A 43 24.11 -0.37 18.69
CA LYS A 43 23.76 1.04 18.53
C LYS A 43 23.60 1.39 17.06
N TYR A 44 22.52 2.09 16.68
CA TYR A 44 22.17 2.44 15.30
C TYR A 44 23.32 3.12 14.51
N ASN A 45 24.17 3.89 15.19
CA ASN A 45 25.30 4.59 14.57
C ASN A 45 26.59 3.75 14.46
N LYS A 46 26.54 2.50 14.91
CA LYS A 46 27.63 1.52 14.82
C LYS A 46 27.24 0.29 13.98
N VAL A 47 26.07 0.32 13.38
CA VAL A 47 25.58 -0.77 12.50
C VAL A 47 26.52 -0.92 11.32
N THR A 48 26.93 -2.14 11.07
CA THR A 48 27.80 -2.55 9.95
C THR A 48 26.98 -3.16 8.80
N GLU A 49 27.62 -3.35 7.66
CA GLU A 49 27.02 -4.09 6.53
C GLU A 49 26.67 -5.53 6.95
N GLN A 50 27.50 -6.13 7.79
CA GLN A 50 27.25 -7.51 8.29
C GLN A 50 26.00 -7.57 9.16
N ASP A 51 25.79 -6.61 10.06
CA ASP A 51 24.57 -6.55 10.89
C ASP A 51 23.31 -6.42 10.03
N ILE A 52 23.40 -5.69 8.91
CA ILE A 52 22.27 -5.60 7.97
C ILE A 52 22.01 -6.95 7.30
N LYS A 53 23.06 -7.68 6.86
CA LYS A 53 22.90 -9.00 6.25
C LYS A 53 22.24 -9.99 7.22
N GLU A 54 22.72 -10.03 8.47
CA GLU A 54 22.15 -10.90 9.52
C GLU A 54 20.67 -10.55 9.79
N TYR A 55 20.33 -9.27 9.81
CA TYR A 55 18.92 -8.86 9.93
C TYR A 55 18.06 -9.34 8.76
N LEU A 56 18.57 -9.25 7.53
CA LEU A 56 17.83 -9.71 6.35
C LEU A 56 17.68 -11.24 6.31
N GLU A 57 18.70 -11.98 6.78
CA GLU A 57 18.62 -13.42 6.97
C GLU A 57 17.58 -13.79 8.03
N HIS A 58 17.58 -13.12 9.18
CA HIS A 58 16.55 -13.25 10.21
C HIS A 58 15.13 -13.04 9.64
N LEU A 59 14.91 -11.97 8.85
CA LEU A 59 13.62 -11.71 8.21
C LEU A 59 13.20 -12.83 7.25
N SER A 60 14.16 -13.41 6.52
CA SER A 60 13.90 -14.47 5.55
C SER A 60 13.67 -15.82 6.20
N GLU A 61 14.56 -16.24 7.09
CA GLU A 61 14.63 -17.59 7.62
C GLU A 61 13.77 -17.79 8.86
N GLU A 62 13.80 -16.84 9.80
CA GLU A 62 13.05 -16.94 11.05
C GLU A 62 11.63 -16.40 10.93
N GLU A 63 11.44 -15.25 10.24
CA GLU A 63 10.13 -14.64 10.08
C GLU A 63 9.39 -15.03 8.78
N GLY A 64 10.04 -15.74 7.86
CA GLY A 64 9.44 -16.20 6.60
C GLY A 64 8.94 -15.05 5.70
N LYS A 65 9.57 -13.87 5.75
CA LYS A 65 9.16 -12.72 4.94
C LYS A 65 9.43 -12.94 3.45
N LYS A 66 8.49 -12.51 2.62
CA LYS A 66 8.63 -12.59 1.16
C LYS A 66 9.75 -11.67 0.65
N PRO A 67 10.43 -12.01 -0.47
CA PRO A 67 11.47 -11.19 -1.07
C PRO A 67 11.05 -9.74 -1.36
N SER A 68 9.79 -9.51 -1.71
CA SER A 68 9.24 -8.16 -1.92
C SER A 68 9.19 -7.33 -0.63
N THR A 69 8.87 -7.96 0.51
CA THR A 69 8.89 -7.31 1.82
C THR A 69 10.31 -6.96 2.22
N ILE A 70 11.24 -7.90 2.08
CA ILE A 70 12.67 -7.70 2.37
C ILE A 70 13.23 -6.55 1.51
N SER A 71 12.94 -6.53 0.22
CA SER A 71 13.37 -5.45 -0.68
C SER A 71 12.86 -4.08 -0.23
N ARG A 72 11.60 -3.98 0.21
CA ARG A 72 11.03 -2.76 0.76
C ARG A 72 11.71 -2.36 2.07
N THR A 73 11.96 -3.31 2.97
CA THR A 73 12.66 -3.06 4.23
C THR A 73 14.08 -2.53 3.99
N ILE A 74 14.82 -3.10 3.03
CA ILE A 74 16.13 -2.58 2.62
C ILE A 74 16.00 -1.11 2.15
N ALA A 75 14.99 -0.80 1.34
CA ALA A 75 14.77 0.57 0.86
C ALA A 75 14.48 1.54 2.02
N SER A 76 13.70 1.12 3.02
CA SER A 76 13.40 1.92 4.21
C SER A 76 14.65 2.19 5.06
N ILE A 77 15.46 1.17 5.32
CA ILE A 77 16.72 1.28 6.08
C ILE A 77 17.73 2.14 5.30
N ARG A 78 17.86 1.93 3.99
CA ARG A 78 18.75 2.71 3.13
C ARG A 78 18.39 4.19 3.15
N ALA A 79 17.12 4.53 3.04
CA ALA A 79 16.65 5.91 3.09
C ALA A 79 16.93 6.57 4.45
N PHE A 80 16.79 5.82 5.55
CA PHE A 80 17.13 6.30 6.89
C PHE A 80 18.64 6.60 7.03
N TYR A 81 19.51 5.67 6.64
CA TYR A 81 20.94 5.89 6.74
C TYR A 81 21.46 6.97 5.78
N GLN A 82 20.90 7.09 4.59
CA GLN A 82 21.20 8.21 3.67
C GLN A 82 20.86 9.56 4.32
N TYR A 83 19.71 9.64 5.02
CA TYR A 83 19.33 10.82 5.78
C TYR A 83 20.30 11.10 6.93
N GLU A 84 20.70 10.10 7.71
CA GLU A 84 21.61 10.25 8.84
C GLU A 84 23.04 10.68 8.38
N VAL A 85 23.54 10.10 7.28
CA VAL A 85 24.82 10.51 6.67
C VAL A 85 24.76 11.94 6.17
N LYS A 86 23.70 12.33 5.47
CA LYS A 86 23.49 13.70 4.99
C LYS A 86 23.49 14.72 6.14
N ASN A 87 22.95 14.34 7.29
CA ASN A 87 22.91 15.18 8.48
C ASN A 87 24.15 15.02 9.38
N LYS A 88 25.23 14.36 8.91
CA LYS A 88 26.48 14.11 9.62
C LYS A 88 26.33 13.42 10.98
N LYS A 89 25.29 12.57 11.13
CA LYS A 89 25.03 11.81 12.36
C LYS A 89 25.63 10.42 12.34
N THR A 90 25.90 9.90 11.15
CA THR A 90 26.68 8.68 10.91
C THR A 90 27.73 8.96 9.83
N MET A 91 28.84 8.22 9.86
CA MET A 91 29.93 8.44 8.91
C MET A 91 29.72 7.69 7.59
N GLN A 92 29.03 6.54 7.63
CA GLN A 92 28.82 5.66 6.48
C GLN A 92 27.40 5.13 6.45
N ASN A 93 26.96 4.76 5.25
CA ASN A 93 25.69 4.06 5.06
C ASN A 93 25.94 2.54 5.00
N PRO A 94 25.53 1.77 6.02
CA PRO A 94 25.80 0.32 6.06
C PRO A 94 25.02 -0.47 4.99
N THR A 95 24.11 0.19 4.26
CA THR A 95 23.34 -0.47 3.19
C THR A 95 23.89 -0.20 1.79
N GLU A 96 25.05 0.44 1.65
CA GLU A 96 25.57 0.90 0.36
C GLU A 96 25.76 -0.28 -0.62
N ASN A 97 26.37 -1.37 -0.15
CA ASN A 97 26.63 -2.56 -0.97
C ASN A 97 25.56 -3.65 -0.85
N ILE A 98 24.50 -3.41 -0.08
CA ILE A 98 23.42 -4.40 0.09
C ILE A 98 22.58 -4.44 -1.19
N GLN A 99 22.52 -5.61 -1.80
CA GLN A 99 21.67 -5.86 -2.96
C GLN A 99 20.27 -6.32 -2.51
N SER A 100 19.24 -5.80 -3.18
CA SER A 100 17.88 -6.28 -2.97
C SER A 100 17.72 -7.69 -3.57
N PRO A 101 16.97 -8.59 -2.91
CA PRO A 101 16.71 -9.91 -3.45
C PRO A 101 15.97 -9.80 -4.79
N LYS A 102 16.24 -10.73 -5.70
CA LYS A 102 15.50 -10.83 -6.96
C LYS A 102 14.05 -11.19 -6.66
N ILE A 103 13.14 -10.34 -7.14
CA ILE A 103 11.69 -10.58 -7.04
C ILE A 103 11.26 -11.23 -8.35
N GLU A 104 10.81 -12.47 -8.27
CA GLU A 104 10.17 -13.12 -9.42
C GLU A 104 8.87 -12.39 -9.76
N LYS A 105 8.76 -11.91 -10.98
CA LYS A 105 7.52 -11.35 -11.50
C LYS A 105 6.53 -12.49 -11.72
N ARG A 106 5.60 -12.66 -10.81
CA ARG A 106 4.48 -13.59 -11.02
C ARG A 106 3.45 -12.90 -11.90
N THR A 107 3.04 -13.58 -12.97
CA THR A 107 1.88 -13.16 -13.73
C THR A 107 0.64 -13.24 -12.82
N PRO A 108 -0.14 -12.17 -12.70
CA PRO A 108 -1.38 -12.22 -11.92
C PRO A 108 -2.28 -13.33 -12.47
N CYS A 109 -2.96 -14.07 -11.58
CA CYS A 109 -4.03 -14.95 -11.97
C CYS A 109 -5.20 -14.09 -12.46
N ILE A 110 -5.62 -14.28 -13.69
CA ILE A 110 -6.73 -13.56 -14.30
C ILE A 110 -7.95 -14.49 -14.23
N LEU A 111 -9.05 -13.99 -13.67
CA LEU A 111 -10.32 -14.69 -13.67
C LEU A 111 -10.87 -14.78 -15.08
N THR A 112 -11.46 -15.91 -15.42
CA THR A 112 -12.25 -16.08 -16.65
C THR A 112 -13.56 -15.28 -16.54
N SER A 113 -14.21 -15.01 -17.68
CA SER A 113 -15.52 -14.35 -17.68
C SER A 113 -16.55 -15.08 -16.81
N GLN A 114 -16.57 -16.42 -16.87
CA GLN A 114 -17.47 -17.24 -16.05
C GLN A 114 -17.19 -17.11 -14.55
N GLU A 115 -15.92 -17.08 -14.14
CA GLU A 115 -15.55 -16.89 -12.73
C GLU A 115 -15.91 -15.48 -12.25
N VAL A 116 -15.79 -14.46 -13.10
CA VAL A 116 -16.25 -13.10 -12.80
C VAL A 116 -17.75 -13.05 -12.62
N GLU A 117 -18.53 -13.63 -13.53
CA GLU A 117 -19.99 -13.71 -13.43
C GLU A 117 -20.40 -14.39 -12.11
N LEU A 118 -19.83 -15.56 -11.81
CA LEU A 118 -20.08 -16.25 -10.54
C LEU A 118 -19.73 -15.40 -9.31
N LEU A 119 -18.67 -14.59 -9.38
CA LEU A 119 -18.28 -13.69 -8.28
C LEU A 119 -19.31 -12.57 -8.10
N LEU A 120 -19.76 -11.96 -9.19
CA LEU A 120 -20.73 -10.87 -9.17
C LEU A 120 -22.13 -11.32 -8.73
N GLU A 121 -22.47 -12.61 -8.91
CA GLU A 121 -23.73 -13.22 -8.47
C GLU A 121 -23.73 -13.63 -6.98
N GLN A 122 -22.59 -13.58 -6.26
CA GLN A 122 -22.54 -14.04 -4.87
C GLN A 122 -23.35 -13.18 -3.89
N PRO A 123 -23.36 -11.83 -3.96
CA PRO A 123 -24.22 -11.04 -3.10
C PRO A 123 -25.69 -11.28 -3.45
N LYS A 124 -26.50 -11.56 -2.42
CA LYS A 124 -27.94 -11.75 -2.58
C LYS A 124 -28.66 -10.46 -2.21
N ASP A 125 -29.57 -10.01 -3.06
CA ASP A 125 -30.36 -8.78 -2.87
C ASP A 125 -31.51 -9.02 -1.89
N VAL A 126 -31.21 -9.59 -0.72
CA VAL A 126 -32.22 -9.91 0.30
C VAL A 126 -32.25 -8.88 1.45
N ASP A 127 -31.20 -8.06 1.54
CA ASP A 127 -31.07 -7.02 2.55
C ASP A 127 -30.16 -5.88 2.01
N LEU A 128 -30.18 -4.73 2.66
CA LEU A 128 -29.38 -3.55 2.29
C LEU A 128 -27.88 -3.87 2.17
N LYS A 129 -27.38 -4.84 2.96
CA LYS A 129 -25.98 -5.25 2.87
C LYS A 129 -25.70 -5.99 1.55
N GLY A 130 -26.57 -6.87 1.15
CA GLY A 130 -26.46 -7.61 -0.11
C GLY A 130 -26.53 -6.68 -1.31
N THR A 131 -27.51 -5.76 -1.34
CA THR A 131 -27.66 -4.73 -2.39
C THR A 131 -26.40 -3.87 -2.48
N ARG A 132 -25.86 -3.42 -1.33
CA ARG A 132 -24.60 -2.65 -1.28
C ARG A 132 -23.43 -3.46 -1.83
N ASP A 133 -23.24 -4.68 -1.38
CA ASP A 133 -22.10 -5.52 -1.75
C ASP A 133 -22.14 -5.84 -3.25
N LYS A 134 -23.34 -6.06 -3.83
CA LYS A 134 -23.53 -6.22 -5.27
C LYS A 134 -23.19 -4.94 -6.04
N ALA A 135 -23.71 -3.80 -5.61
CA ALA A 135 -23.39 -2.52 -6.22
C ALA A 135 -21.88 -2.24 -6.20
N MET A 136 -21.19 -2.52 -5.09
CA MET A 136 -19.75 -2.35 -4.98
C MET A 136 -18.96 -3.26 -5.94
N LEU A 137 -19.35 -4.53 -6.09
CA LEU A 137 -18.67 -5.47 -6.98
C LEU A 137 -18.89 -5.10 -8.45
N GLU A 138 -20.13 -4.86 -8.85
CA GLU A 138 -20.50 -4.42 -10.20
C GLU A 138 -19.78 -3.12 -10.57
N PHE A 139 -19.74 -2.16 -9.64
CA PHE A 139 -19.07 -0.88 -9.84
C PHE A 139 -17.56 -1.06 -9.96
N ALA A 140 -16.95 -1.87 -9.10
CA ALA A 140 -15.51 -2.15 -9.15
C ALA A 140 -15.10 -2.81 -10.46
N TYR A 141 -15.89 -3.78 -10.93
CA TYR A 141 -15.67 -4.48 -12.19
C TYR A 141 -15.82 -3.56 -13.40
N ALA A 142 -16.89 -2.78 -13.45
CA ALA A 142 -17.16 -1.87 -14.56
C ALA A 142 -16.13 -0.75 -14.70
N THR A 143 -15.61 -0.24 -13.58
CA THR A 143 -14.75 0.96 -13.58
C THR A 143 -13.26 0.66 -13.50
N GLY A 144 -12.87 -0.49 -12.98
CA GLY A 144 -11.46 -0.81 -12.66
C GLY A 144 -10.83 0.18 -11.67
N MET A 145 -11.62 0.88 -10.87
CA MET A 145 -11.13 1.80 -9.85
C MET A 145 -10.43 1.04 -8.73
N ARG A 146 -9.42 1.69 -8.12
CA ARG A 146 -8.78 1.13 -6.94
C ARG A 146 -9.72 1.15 -5.75
N VAL A 147 -9.60 0.18 -4.84
CA VAL A 147 -10.42 0.12 -3.62
C VAL A 147 -10.42 1.44 -2.86
N THR A 148 -9.27 2.10 -2.73
CA THR A 148 -9.15 3.41 -2.06
C THR A 148 -9.90 4.53 -2.79
N GLU A 149 -10.02 4.46 -4.11
CA GLU A 149 -10.79 5.41 -4.90
C GLU A 149 -12.29 5.16 -4.72
N ILE A 150 -12.71 3.89 -4.68
CA ILE A 150 -14.12 3.52 -4.47
C ILE A 150 -14.60 3.96 -3.08
N ILE A 151 -13.87 3.63 -2.01
CA ILE A 151 -14.28 3.98 -0.65
C ILE A 151 -14.24 5.49 -0.33
N SER A 152 -13.60 6.29 -1.19
CA SER A 152 -13.56 7.75 -1.07
C SER A 152 -14.58 8.48 -1.93
N LEU A 153 -15.41 7.73 -2.69
CA LEU A 153 -16.47 8.34 -3.51
C LEU A 153 -17.58 8.89 -2.62
N ASN A 154 -18.14 10.01 -3.09
CA ASN A 154 -19.39 10.56 -2.59
C ASN A 154 -20.47 10.39 -3.65
N ILE A 155 -21.73 10.47 -3.24
CA ILE A 155 -22.89 10.40 -4.17
C ILE A 155 -22.77 11.47 -5.26
N GLU A 156 -22.27 12.65 -4.93
CA GLU A 156 -22.07 13.78 -5.86
C GLU A 156 -21.03 13.48 -6.96
N ASP A 157 -20.17 12.49 -6.77
CA ASP A 157 -19.18 12.08 -7.78
C ASP A 157 -19.78 11.16 -8.85
N VAL A 158 -21.03 10.70 -8.67
CA VAL A 158 -21.73 9.79 -9.58
C VAL A 158 -22.88 10.52 -10.27
N ASP A 159 -22.85 10.58 -11.59
CA ASP A 159 -23.98 11.07 -12.39
C ASP A 159 -24.79 9.86 -12.92
N LEU A 160 -25.90 9.60 -12.25
CA LEU A 160 -26.81 8.48 -12.62
C LEU A 160 -27.58 8.74 -13.92
N LYS A 161 -27.70 10.00 -14.38
CA LYS A 161 -28.39 10.35 -15.62
C LYS A 161 -27.48 10.13 -16.83
N GLU A 162 -26.26 10.67 -16.74
CA GLU A 162 -25.25 10.51 -17.79
C GLU A 162 -24.52 9.16 -17.71
N GLY A 163 -24.73 8.39 -16.62
CA GLY A 163 -24.08 7.10 -16.41
C GLY A 163 -22.56 7.23 -16.30
N THR A 164 -22.07 8.18 -15.52
CA THR A 164 -20.65 8.44 -15.37
C THR A 164 -20.24 8.61 -13.91
N VAL A 165 -18.97 8.34 -13.59
CA VAL A 165 -18.38 8.62 -12.27
C VAL A 165 -17.12 9.45 -12.40
N MET A 166 -16.96 10.43 -11.52
CA MET A 166 -15.79 11.28 -11.41
C MET A 166 -14.81 10.70 -10.38
N CYS A 167 -13.74 10.07 -10.86
CA CYS A 167 -12.69 9.53 -10.00
C CYS A 167 -11.62 10.60 -9.73
N LYS A 168 -11.45 10.97 -8.45
CA LYS A 168 -10.43 11.91 -7.97
C LYS A 168 -9.27 11.14 -7.36
N ASN A 169 -8.04 11.40 -7.79
CA ASN A 169 -6.83 10.81 -7.23
C ASN A 169 -5.75 11.90 -7.06
N GLY A 170 -5.70 12.49 -5.88
CA GLY A 170 -4.87 13.66 -5.60
C GLY A 170 -5.25 14.84 -6.49
N SER A 171 -4.32 15.31 -7.32
CA SER A 171 -4.56 16.41 -8.28
C SER A 171 -5.13 15.95 -9.62
N ARG A 172 -5.29 14.65 -9.84
CA ARG A 172 -5.78 14.10 -11.12
C ARG A 172 -7.24 13.70 -10.98
N THR A 173 -8.04 14.11 -11.95
CA THR A 173 -9.45 13.71 -12.07
C THR A 173 -9.65 13.02 -13.39
N ARG A 174 -10.44 11.94 -13.41
CA ARG A 174 -10.87 11.26 -14.63
C ARG A 174 -12.35 10.90 -14.52
N THR A 175 -13.08 11.02 -15.62
CA THR A 175 -14.45 10.55 -15.75
C THR A 175 -14.45 9.14 -16.36
N ILE A 176 -15.21 8.24 -15.78
CA ILE A 176 -15.31 6.85 -16.21
C ILE A 176 -16.80 6.57 -16.54
N PRO A 177 -17.12 6.05 -17.73
CA PRO A 177 -18.49 5.65 -18.05
C PRO A 177 -18.87 4.39 -17.28
N LEU A 178 -20.12 4.32 -16.84
CA LEU A 178 -20.70 3.17 -16.15
C LEU A 178 -21.48 2.31 -17.15
N GLY A 179 -21.26 1.01 -17.13
CA GLY A 179 -22.09 0.07 -17.86
C GLY A 179 -23.47 -0.08 -17.21
N LYS A 180 -24.45 -0.58 -18.00
CA LYS A 180 -25.85 -0.71 -17.56
C LYS A 180 -25.99 -1.48 -16.24
N MET A 181 -25.35 -2.63 -16.11
CA MET A 181 -25.44 -3.48 -14.90
C MET A 181 -24.96 -2.74 -13.64
N SER A 182 -23.81 -2.07 -13.73
CA SER A 182 -23.28 -1.27 -12.64
C SER A 182 -24.17 -0.08 -12.28
N LEU A 183 -24.78 0.56 -13.29
CA LEU A 183 -25.68 1.69 -13.09
C LEU A 183 -26.99 1.26 -12.42
N ASP A 184 -27.55 0.14 -12.84
CA ASP A 184 -28.79 -0.42 -12.27
C ASP A 184 -28.56 -0.84 -10.81
N ALA A 185 -27.46 -1.54 -10.52
CA ALA A 185 -27.11 -1.94 -9.16
C ALA A 185 -26.83 -0.74 -8.22
N LEU A 186 -26.23 0.34 -8.76
CA LEU A 186 -26.04 1.57 -7.99
C LEU A 186 -27.34 2.30 -7.68
N LYS A 187 -28.28 2.37 -8.64
CA LYS A 187 -29.61 2.97 -8.43
C LYS A 187 -30.36 2.23 -7.35
N GLU A 188 -30.43 0.90 -7.45
CA GLU A 188 -31.07 0.06 -6.45
C GLU A 188 -30.48 0.29 -5.05
N TYR A 189 -29.16 0.30 -4.91
CA TYR A 189 -28.53 0.56 -3.61
C TYR A 189 -28.81 1.98 -3.08
N ILE A 190 -28.80 3.00 -3.91
CA ILE A 190 -29.05 4.39 -3.50
C ILE A 190 -30.51 4.63 -3.13
N GLU A 191 -31.46 3.92 -3.79
CA GLU A 191 -32.88 4.00 -3.48
C GLU A 191 -33.24 3.28 -2.17
N ASP A 192 -32.53 2.21 -1.83
CA ASP A 192 -32.71 1.43 -0.60
C ASP A 192 -32.00 2.02 0.63
N ALA A 193 -31.02 2.90 0.47
CA ALA A 193 -30.18 3.46 1.53
C ALA A 193 -30.76 4.73 2.17
#